data_3ff01fa1069d2c100896276a672c6371
#
_entry.id   3ff01fa1069d2c100896276a672c6371
#
_cell.length_a   1.000
_cell.length_b   1.000
_cell.length_c   1.000
_cell.angle_alpha   90.00
_cell.angle_beta   90.00
_cell.angle_gamma   90.00
#
_symmetry.space_group_name_H-M   'P 1'
#
loop_
_entity.id
_entity.type
_entity.pdbx_description
1 polymer ?
#
loop_
_entity_poly.entity_id
_entity_poly.type
_entity_poly.pdbx_seq_one_letter_code
_entity_poly.pdbx_strand_id
1 'polypeptide(L)'
;MPLYFCKKTMKFKYDVLVIGGGHAGCEAATAAANMGANTCLVTMDMNKIGQMSCNPAVGGIAKGQIVREIDALGGYMGLVTDATAIQFRMLNRSKGPAVWSPRAQCDRGKFIWEWRTILDHTDNLDIFQDQADELLVENGKVLGIKTIWGIDIYARTVIITAGTFLNGLMHIGKRKVEGGRCAEPAVHNFTESITRHGIRADRMKTGTPVRIDRRSVHFDEMEPQPGETDYHQFSFYGPHRHLPQLPCWTCNTNEEAHEVLRRGVADSPLFNGQIQSTGPRYCPSIETKLVTFPDKNSHPLFLEPEGVDTNEMYLNGFSSSMPWEVQLDAIHKIPALRDAKIYRPGYAIEYDYFDPTQLKQSLESKVIEGLFFAGQVNGTTGYEEAGGQGLVAGINAALLCAGKEPFVMNRDESYIGVLIDDLTTKGVDEPYRMFTSRAEYRILLRQDDADARLTERAYNIGIAKQDRYDWWMQKKEHINRILDFCNNTSVKPEVVNGFLEHLGTSPIKGATKIVDLIARPQVNFENLSAVIPSLKEAIEA
;
A
#
# COMPACT_ATOMS: atom_id res chain seq x y z
N MET A 1 -57.44 -11.22 8.68
CA MET A 1 -57.09 -10.29 7.62
C MET A 1 -55.67 -10.56 7.19
N PRO A 2 -55.37 -11.12 6.03
CA PRO A 2 -54.00 -11.32 5.60
C PRO A 2 -53.43 -9.99 5.15
N LEU A 3 -52.34 -9.57 5.77
CA LEU A 3 -51.53 -8.44 5.34
C LEU A 3 -50.88 -8.78 3.98
N TYR A 4 -51.44 -8.22 2.93
CA TYR A 4 -50.79 -8.18 1.62
C TYR A 4 -49.49 -7.35 1.76
N PHE A 5 -48.36 -8.01 1.94
CA PHE A 5 -47.08 -7.40 1.65
C PHE A 5 -47.02 -7.14 0.13
N CYS A 6 -47.31 -5.89 -0.23
CA CYS A 6 -46.99 -5.39 -1.56
C CYS A 6 -45.47 -5.61 -1.78
N LYS A 7 -45.10 -6.49 -2.71
CA LYS A 7 -43.76 -6.59 -3.20
C LYS A 7 -43.38 -5.22 -3.82
N LYS A 8 -42.87 -4.30 -2.98
CA LYS A 8 -42.20 -3.10 -3.49
C LYS A 8 -41.05 -3.58 -4.36
N THR A 9 -41.10 -3.28 -5.64
CA THR A 9 -39.95 -3.46 -6.54
C THR A 9 -38.74 -2.82 -5.87
N MET A 10 -37.76 -3.64 -5.47
CA MET A 10 -36.57 -3.21 -4.79
C MET A 10 -35.76 -2.29 -5.73
N LYS A 11 -35.65 -1.03 -5.40
CA LYS A 11 -34.77 -0.09 -6.11
C LYS A 11 -33.42 -0.08 -5.41
N PHE A 12 -32.38 -0.47 -6.11
CA PHE A 12 -31.04 -0.26 -5.61
C PHE A 12 -30.79 1.25 -5.47
N LYS A 13 -30.31 1.67 -4.30
CA LYS A 13 -29.99 3.07 -4.06
C LYS A 13 -28.64 3.41 -4.70
N TYR A 14 -27.69 2.45 -4.65
CA TYR A 14 -26.35 2.59 -5.20
C TYR A 14 -26.06 1.48 -6.22
N ASP A 15 -25.10 1.73 -7.11
CA ASP A 15 -24.50 0.70 -7.96
C ASP A 15 -23.44 -0.06 -7.16
N VAL A 16 -22.58 0.66 -6.46
CA VAL A 16 -21.46 0.12 -5.69
C VAL A 16 -21.53 0.59 -4.25
N LEU A 17 -21.41 -0.34 -3.32
CA LEU A 17 -21.30 -0.07 -1.89
C LEU A 17 -19.95 -0.57 -1.38
N VAL A 18 -19.15 0.30 -0.79
CA VAL A 18 -17.83 -0.02 -0.24
C VAL A 18 -17.89 0.01 1.29
N ILE A 19 -17.43 -1.07 1.94
CA ILE A 19 -17.48 -1.23 3.39
C ILE A 19 -16.07 -1.11 3.97
N GLY A 20 -15.78 0.01 4.64
CA GLY A 20 -14.52 0.33 5.28
C GLY A 20 -13.73 1.41 4.53
N GLY A 21 -13.37 2.50 5.25
CA GLY A 21 -12.66 3.67 4.72
C GLY A 21 -11.13 3.58 4.83
N GLY A 22 -10.54 2.37 4.78
CA GLY A 22 -9.08 2.19 4.71
C GLY A 22 -8.53 2.39 3.29
N HIS A 23 -7.24 2.09 3.07
CA HIS A 23 -6.58 2.28 1.77
C HIS A 23 -7.30 1.55 0.62
N ALA A 24 -7.75 0.32 0.85
CA ALA A 24 -8.53 -0.43 -0.15
C ALA A 24 -9.88 0.24 -0.43
N GLY A 25 -10.58 0.69 0.62
CA GLY A 25 -11.89 1.32 0.46
C GLY A 25 -11.83 2.68 -0.22
N CYS A 26 -10.81 3.48 0.09
CA CYS A 26 -10.60 4.77 -0.58
C CYS A 26 -10.39 4.58 -2.08
N GLU A 27 -9.47 3.68 -2.48
CA GLU A 27 -9.21 3.39 -3.89
C GLU A 27 -10.41 2.75 -4.59
N ALA A 28 -11.14 1.83 -3.91
CA ALA A 28 -12.31 1.19 -4.49
C ALA A 28 -13.46 2.19 -4.74
N ALA A 29 -13.73 3.07 -3.76
CA ALA A 29 -14.79 4.04 -3.84
C ALA A 29 -14.52 5.10 -4.93
N THR A 30 -13.31 5.65 -4.96
CA THR A 30 -12.92 6.62 -6.00
C THR A 30 -12.90 5.99 -7.40
N ALA A 31 -12.40 4.74 -7.54
CA ALA A 31 -12.39 4.04 -8.82
C ALA A 31 -13.81 3.84 -9.37
N ALA A 32 -14.71 3.30 -8.56
CA ALA A 32 -16.09 3.07 -8.97
C ALA A 32 -16.82 4.37 -9.34
N ALA A 33 -16.68 5.40 -8.51
CA ALA A 33 -17.31 6.71 -8.74
C ALA A 33 -16.76 7.41 -9.99
N ASN A 34 -15.42 7.39 -10.20
CA ASN A 34 -14.80 7.97 -11.39
C ASN A 34 -15.20 7.27 -12.71
N MET A 35 -15.60 6.00 -12.64
CA MET A 35 -16.18 5.27 -13.78
C MET A 35 -17.67 5.53 -13.97
N GLY A 36 -18.26 6.46 -13.18
CA GLY A 36 -19.65 6.89 -13.29
C GLY A 36 -20.66 6.04 -12.51
N ALA A 37 -20.22 5.09 -11.69
CA ALA A 37 -21.11 4.32 -10.82
C ALA A 37 -21.56 5.17 -9.63
N ASN A 38 -22.88 5.14 -9.31
CA ASN A 38 -23.38 5.75 -8.09
C ASN A 38 -22.90 4.94 -6.87
N THR A 39 -21.96 5.49 -6.14
CA THR A 39 -21.16 4.79 -5.13
C THR A 39 -21.43 5.33 -3.73
N CYS A 40 -21.42 4.44 -2.72
CA CYS A 40 -21.44 4.84 -1.32
C CYS A 40 -20.28 4.17 -0.56
N LEU A 41 -19.52 4.95 0.19
CA LEU A 41 -18.51 4.46 1.13
C LEU A 41 -19.09 4.48 2.55
N VAL A 42 -19.25 3.30 3.15
CA VAL A 42 -19.67 3.15 4.55
C VAL A 42 -18.43 2.98 5.44
N THR A 43 -18.26 3.83 6.43
CA THR A 43 -17.13 3.80 7.36
C THR A 43 -17.57 4.07 8.79
N MET A 44 -16.93 3.43 9.76
CA MET A 44 -17.23 3.61 11.19
C MET A 44 -16.86 5.00 11.71
N ASP A 45 -15.80 5.60 11.16
CA ASP A 45 -15.31 6.93 11.56
C ASP A 45 -14.76 7.68 10.34
N MET A 46 -15.45 8.74 9.93
CA MET A 46 -15.07 9.59 8.80
C MET A 46 -13.77 10.36 9.06
N ASN A 47 -13.34 10.53 10.33
CA ASN A 47 -12.10 11.22 10.68
C ASN A 47 -10.86 10.29 10.60
N LYS A 48 -11.06 9.02 10.24
CA LYS A 48 -10.01 8.00 10.18
C LYS A 48 -9.88 7.34 8.80
N ILE A 49 -10.49 7.95 7.81
CA ILE A 49 -10.40 7.53 6.40
C ILE A 49 -8.93 7.57 5.96
N GLY A 50 -8.47 6.51 5.30
CA GLY A 50 -7.09 6.38 4.82
C GLY A 50 -6.02 6.30 5.92
N GLN A 51 -6.40 6.10 7.20
CA GLN A 51 -5.46 6.13 8.31
C GLN A 51 -4.38 5.06 8.19
N MET A 52 -3.12 5.51 8.30
CA MET A 52 -1.94 4.64 8.42
C MET A 52 -1.91 4.00 9.82
N SER A 53 -2.36 2.75 9.92
CA SER A 53 -2.52 2.05 11.21
C SER A 53 -1.21 1.54 11.81
N CYS A 54 -0.21 1.31 10.95
CA CYS A 54 1.12 0.83 11.34
C CYS A 54 2.16 1.93 11.09
N ASN A 55 3.14 1.74 10.22
CA ASN A 55 4.17 2.74 9.92
C ASN A 55 3.61 3.92 9.10
N PRO A 56 4.13 5.15 9.30
CA PRO A 56 3.70 6.34 8.56
C PRO A 56 4.42 6.44 7.21
N ALA A 57 4.41 5.38 6.41
CA ALA A 57 5.15 5.34 5.15
C ALA A 57 4.39 4.59 4.06
N VAL A 58 4.58 5.02 2.82
CA VAL A 58 4.06 4.39 1.60
C VAL A 58 5.22 3.99 0.70
N GLY A 59 5.08 2.86 0.02
CA GLY A 59 6.10 2.33 -0.89
C GLY A 59 7.13 1.44 -0.21
N GLY A 60 8.31 1.35 -0.82
CA GLY A 60 9.34 0.39 -0.45
C GLY A 60 9.44 -0.75 -1.45
N ILE A 61 10.28 -1.75 -1.16
CA ILE A 61 10.62 -2.83 -2.10
C ILE A 61 9.37 -3.55 -2.59
N ALA A 62 9.17 -3.59 -3.91
CA ALA A 62 8.00 -4.04 -4.65
C ALA A 62 6.71 -3.21 -4.43
N LYS A 63 6.58 -2.55 -3.30
CA LYS A 63 5.38 -1.77 -2.94
C LYS A 63 5.35 -0.43 -3.65
N GLY A 64 6.51 0.22 -3.82
CA GLY A 64 6.62 1.42 -4.63
C GLY A 64 6.16 1.22 -6.07
N GLN A 65 6.43 0.05 -6.64
CA GLN A 65 5.92 -0.36 -7.96
C GLN A 65 4.38 -0.41 -7.97
N ILE A 66 3.76 -1.02 -6.95
CA ILE A 66 2.29 -1.06 -6.83
C ILE A 66 1.69 0.34 -6.78
N VAL A 67 2.28 1.27 -6.01
CA VAL A 67 1.79 2.66 -5.94
C VAL A 67 1.87 3.37 -7.29
N ARG A 68 2.97 3.15 -8.03
CA ARG A 68 3.13 3.69 -9.40
C ARG A 68 2.10 3.10 -10.37
N GLU A 69 1.75 1.81 -10.21
CA GLU A 69 0.70 1.15 -11.00
C GLU A 69 -0.70 1.65 -10.61
N ILE A 70 -0.98 1.86 -9.32
CA ILE A 70 -2.22 2.51 -8.86
C ILE A 70 -2.36 3.89 -9.51
N ASP A 71 -1.31 4.70 -9.49
CA ASP A 71 -1.31 6.03 -10.11
C ASP A 71 -1.53 5.95 -11.63
N ALA A 72 -0.82 5.07 -12.32
CA ALA A 72 -0.96 4.87 -13.76
C ALA A 72 -2.38 4.45 -14.18
N LEU A 73 -3.08 3.68 -13.33
CA LEU A 73 -4.46 3.28 -13.50
C LEU A 73 -5.50 4.36 -13.16
N GLY A 74 -5.07 5.48 -12.56
CA GLY A 74 -5.99 6.56 -12.20
C GLY A 74 -6.37 6.60 -10.71
N GLY A 75 -5.73 5.79 -9.85
CA GLY A 75 -5.90 5.84 -8.41
C GLY A 75 -5.20 7.05 -7.76
N TYR A 76 -5.35 7.20 -6.46
CA TYR A 76 -4.99 8.41 -5.72
C TYR A 76 -3.89 8.22 -4.69
N MET A 77 -3.51 6.99 -4.33
CA MET A 77 -2.50 6.75 -3.28
C MET A 77 -1.17 7.44 -3.58
N GLY A 78 -0.73 7.48 -4.84
CA GLY A 78 0.47 8.21 -5.27
C GLY A 78 0.34 9.71 -5.03
N LEU A 79 -0.75 10.32 -5.45
CA LEU A 79 -1.04 11.75 -5.28
C LEU A 79 -1.13 12.16 -3.81
N VAL A 80 -1.84 11.37 -2.99
CA VAL A 80 -1.95 11.60 -1.53
C VAL A 80 -0.59 11.50 -0.86
N THR A 81 0.22 10.52 -1.27
CA THR A 81 1.59 10.35 -0.76
C THR A 81 2.44 11.57 -1.10
N ASP A 82 2.42 12.03 -2.34
CA ASP A 82 3.20 13.20 -2.79
C ASP A 82 2.75 14.50 -2.11
N ALA A 83 1.45 14.61 -1.81
CA ALA A 83 0.90 15.76 -1.09
C ALA A 83 1.31 15.82 0.40
N THR A 84 1.67 14.68 0.98
CA THR A 84 1.86 14.54 2.44
C THR A 84 3.21 13.98 2.84
N ALA A 85 4.07 13.66 1.86
CA ALA A 85 5.42 13.13 2.11
C ALA A 85 6.26 14.12 2.92
N ILE A 86 6.94 13.61 3.93
CA ILE A 86 7.90 14.33 4.77
C ILE A 86 9.33 13.81 4.61
N GLN A 87 9.52 12.72 3.89
CA GLN A 87 10.81 12.21 3.44
C GLN A 87 10.59 11.31 2.23
N PHE A 88 11.52 11.37 1.27
CA PHE A 88 11.52 10.49 0.10
C PHE A 88 12.87 9.79 -0.05
N ARG A 89 12.83 8.51 -0.43
CA ARG A 89 14.01 7.69 -0.75
C ARG A 89 13.72 6.71 -1.89
N MET A 90 14.67 6.53 -2.79
CA MET A 90 14.65 5.46 -3.78
C MET A 90 15.46 4.26 -3.28
N LEU A 91 14.78 3.19 -2.89
CA LEU A 91 15.43 1.98 -2.38
C LEU A 91 16.01 1.14 -3.52
N ASN A 92 17.04 0.33 -3.20
CA ASN A 92 17.70 -0.59 -4.13
C ASN A 92 18.42 0.09 -5.30
N ARG A 93 18.83 1.36 -5.22
CA ARG A 93 19.58 2.03 -6.31
C ARG A 93 20.79 1.25 -6.77
N SER A 94 21.54 0.60 -5.87
CA SER A 94 22.71 -0.22 -6.18
C SER A 94 22.40 -1.54 -6.88
N LYS A 95 21.12 -1.97 -6.93
CA LYS A 95 20.71 -3.27 -7.50
C LYS A 95 20.14 -3.18 -8.91
N GLY A 96 20.04 -1.99 -9.46
CA GLY A 96 19.55 -1.72 -10.81
C GLY A 96 18.07 -1.40 -10.93
N PRO A 97 17.66 -0.79 -12.08
CA PRO A 97 16.34 -0.20 -12.27
C PRO A 97 15.15 -1.17 -12.11
N ALA A 98 15.35 -2.46 -12.42
CA ALA A 98 14.31 -3.49 -12.29
C ALA A 98 13.74 -3.63 -10.87
N VAL A 99 14.49 -3.20 -9.86
CA VAL A 99 14.10 -3.31 -8.44
C VAL A 99 14.19 -1.99 -7.69
N TRP A 100 14.40 -0.88 -8.38
CA TRP A 100 14.28 0.45 -7.78
C TRP A 100 12.87 0.64 -7.25
N SER A 101 12.76 1.09 -6.02
CA SER A 101 11.49 1.12 -5.32
C SER A 101 11.35 2.40 -4.53
N PRO A 102 10.48 3.33 -4.94
CA PRO A 102 10.26 4.57 -4.21
C PRO A 102 9.60 4.29 -2.86
N ARG A 103 10.00 5.06 -1.85
CA ARG A 103 9.41 5.05 -0.50
C ARG A 103 9.33 6.47 0.04
N ALA A 104 8.20 6.84 0.57
CA ALA A 104 8.01 8.10 1.27
C ALA A 104 7.52 7.88 2.70
N GLN A 105 8.10 8.63 3.65
CA GLN A 105 7.46 8.88 4.94
C GLN A 105 6.41 9.96 4.73
N CYS A 106 5.25 9.81 5.37
CA CYS A 106 4.14 10.73 5.25
C CYS A 106 3.78 11.36 6.59
N ASP A 107 3.27 12.58 6.54
CA ASP A 107 2.54 13.15 7.67
C ASP A 107 1.18 12.45 7.78
N ARG A 108 1.03 11.63 8.82
CA ARG A 108 -0.14 10.78 9.02
C ARG A 108 -1.43 11.58 9.17
N GLY A 109 -1.39 12.74 9.81
CA GLY A 109 -2.55 13.61 9.97
C GLY A 109 -2.99 14.22 8.64
N LYS A 110 -2.01 14.74 7.89
CA LYS A 110 -2.27 15.31 6.55
C LYS A 110 -2.72 14.25 5.56
N PHE A 111 -2.21 13.03 5.64
CA PHE A 111 -2.60 11.91 4.79
C PHE A 111 -4.09 11.55 4.94
N ILE A 112 -4.61 11.51 6.17
CA ILE A 112 -6.04 11.32 6.45
C ILE A 112 -6.85 12.46 5.84
N TRP A 113 -6.41 13.70 6.04
CA TRP A 113 -7.12 14.87 5.56
C TRP A 113 -7.12 14.97 4.02
N GLU A 114 -6.02 14.65 3.38
CA GLU A 114 -5.92 14.64 1.91
C GLU A 114 -6.86 13.59 1.30
N TRP A 115 -6.88 12.35 1.84
CA TRP A 115 -7.86 11.34 1.43
C TRP A 115 -9.30 11.82 1.62
N ARG A 116 -9.60 12.42 2.77
CA ARG A 116 -10.93 12.94 3.04
C ARG A 116 -11.32 14.02 2.02
N THR A 117 -10.42 14.92 1.71
CA THR A 117 -10.65 15.98 0.70
C THR A 117 -10.94 15.39 -0.68
N ILE A 118 -10.17 14.38 -1.10
CA ILE A 118 -10.41 13.70 -2.38
C ILE A 118 -11.80 13.06 -2.42
N LEU A 119 -12.16 12.32 -1.38
CA LEU A 119 -13.47 11.64 -1.33
C LEU A 119 -14.64 12.62 -1.30
N ASP A 120 -14.54 13.70 -0.54
CA ASP A 120 -15.58 14.73 -0.45
C ASP A 120 -15.79 15.50 -1.77
N HIS A 121 -14.78 15.51 -2.67
CA HIS A 121 -14.83 16.17 -3.98
C HIS A 121 -14.93 15.20 -5.16
N THR A 122 -15.14 13.91 -4.90
CA THR A 122 -15.34 12.92 -5.96
C THR A 122 -16.82 12.87 -6.34
N ASP A 123 -17.12 13.17 -7.60
CA ASP A 123 -18.48 13.06 -8.13
C ASP A 123 -19.01 11.62 -8.02
N ASN A 124 -20.33 11.47 -7.87
CA ASN A 124 -21.03 10.18 -7.74
C ASN A 124 -20.63 9.37 -6.49
N LEU A 125 -20.02 9.98 -5.48
CA LEU A 125 -19.60 9.33 -4.24
C LEU A 125 -20.29 9.94 -3.02
N ASP A 126 -21.09 9.15 -2.33
CA ASP A 126 -21.62 9.46 -1.00
C ASP A 126 -20.74 8.79 0.07
N ILE A 127 -20.57 9.46 1.22
CA ILE A 127 -19.95 8.86 2.41
C ILE A 127 -21.02 8.73 3.49
N PHE A 128 -21.11 7.55 4.11
CA PHE A 128 -22.04 7.28 5.19
C PHE A 128 -21.31 6.74 6.42
N GLN A 129 -21.40 7.44 7.55
CA GLN A 129 -20.76 7.00 8.79
C GLN A 129 -21.69 6.07 9.56
N ASP A 130 -21.39 4.76 9.46
CA ASP A 130 -22.05 3.72 10.24
C ASP A 130 -21.20 2.44 10.20
N GLN A 131 -21.59 1.43 10.98
CA GLN A 131 -20.98 0.11 11.00
C GLN A 131 -21.87 -0.89 10.25
N ALA A 132 -21.30 -1.63 9.30
CA ALA A 132 -21.96 -2.77 8.69
C ALA A 132 -22.11 -3.92 9.70
N ASP A 133 -23.30 -4.47 9.82
CA ASP A 133 -23.65 -5.53 10.77
C ASP A 133 -24.07 -6.82 10.08
N GLU A 134 -24.80 -6.74 8.97
CA GLU A 134 -25.28 -7.90 8.23
C GLU A 134 -25.19 -7.68 6.72
N LEU A 135 -24.73 -8.72 6.00
CA LEU A 135 -24.76 -8.78 4.54
C LEU A 135 -26.13 -9.25 4.07
N LEU A 136 -26.78 -8.48 3.20
CA LEU A 136 -28.07 -8.84 2.60
C LEU A 136 -27.83 -9.62 1.31
N VAL A 137 -28.29 -10.88 1.27
CA VAL A 137 -28.14 -11.78 0.12
C VAL A 137 -29.48 -12.43 -0.18
N GLU A 138 -29.85 -12.49 -1.46
CA GLU A 138 -31.02 -13.23 -1.94
C GLU A 138 -30.65 -14.01 -3.21
N ASN A 139 -31.02 -15.30 -3.25
CA ASN A 139 -30.77 -16.20 -4.41
C ASN A 139 -29.31 -16.20 -4.90
N GLY A 140 -28.33 -16.15 -3.97
CA GLY A 140 -26.90 -16.15 -4.31
C GLY A 140 -26.36 -14.81 -4.85
N LYS A 141 -27.15 -13.74 -4.75
CA LYS A 141 -26.81 -12.39 -5.17
C LYS A 141 -26.76 -11.45 -3.97
N VAL A 142 -25.75 -10.58 -3.91
CA VAL A 142 -25.74 -9.52 -2.90
C VAL A 142 -26.80 -8.46 -3.22
N LEU A 143 -27.44 -7.94 -2.17
CA LEU A 143 -28.44 -6.87 -2.27
C LEU A 143 -28.00 -5.60 -1.55
N GLY A 144 -26.98 -5.66 -0.68
CA GLY A 144 -26.55 -4.57 0.15
C GLY A 144 -26.13 -5.02 1.55
N ILE A 145 -26.28 -4.12 2.51
CA ILE A 145 -26.00 -4.39 3.92
C ILE A 145 -27.12 -3.86 4.81
N LYS A 146 -27.18 -4.40 6.03
CA LYS A 146 -27.83 -3.75 7.16
C LYS A 146 -26.76 -3.18 8.10
N THR A 147 -26.97 -1.97 8.58
CA THR A 147 -26.08 -1.33 9.55
C THR A 147 -26.46 -1.67 10.98
N ILE A 148 -25.56 -1.35 11.95
CA ILE A 148 -25.82 -1.56 13.38
C ILE A 148 -27.03 -0.79 13.88
N TRP A 149 -27.41 0.31 13.24
CA TRP A 149 -28.62 1.06 13.53
C TRP A 149 -29.89 0.48 12.86
N GLY A 150 -29.75 -0.67 12.18
CA GLY A 150 -30.86 -1.33 11.49
C GLY A 150 -31.26 -0.66 10.17
N ILE A 151 -30.40 0.15 9.58
CA ILE A 151 -30.61 0.81 8.28
C ILE A 151 -30.19 -0.14 7.17
N ASP A 152 -31.11 -0.46 6.26
CA ASP A 152 -30.81 -1.23 5.06
C ASP A 152 -30.29 -0.30 3.95
N ILE A 153 -29.08 -0.56 3.46
CA ILE A 153 -28.48 0.15 2.34
C ILE A 153 -28.38 -0.82 1.17
N TYR A 154 -29.16 -0.58 0.12
CA TYR A 154 -29.22 -1.44 -1.05
C TYR A 154 -28.22 -1.01 -2.11
N ALA A 155 -27.55 -1.99 -2.72
CA ALA A 155 -26.62 -1.77 -3.83
C ALA A 155 -26.59 -3.00 -4.74
N ARG A 156 -26.18 -2.80 -6.00
CA ARG A 156 -26.02 -3.88 -6.97
C ARG A 156 -24.75 -4.71 -6.70
N THR A 157 -23.73 -4.07 -6.16
CA THR A 157 -22.46 -4.71 -5.76
C THR A 157 -22.01 -4.20 -4.40
N VAL A 158 -21.30 -5.06 -3.65
CA VAL A 158 -20.73 -4.73 -2.34
C VAL A 158 -19.24 -5.11 -2.35
N ILE A 159 -18.38 -4.20 -1.90
CA ILE A 159 -16.93 -4.42 -1.76
C ILE A 159 -16.57 -4.38 -0.28
N ILE A 160 -16.04 -5.48 0.27
CA ILE A 160 -15.63 -5.58 1.67
C ILE A 160 -14.16 -5.26 1.81
N THR A 161 -13.85 -4.20 2.58
CA THR A 161 -12.47 -3.70 2.82
C THR A 161 -12.21 -3.44 4.31
N ALA A 162 -12.72 -4.33 5.18
CA ALA A 162 -12.84 -4.11 6.62
C ALA A 162 -11.52 -4.16 7.43
N GLY A 163 -10.36 -4.37 6.78
CA GLY A 163 -9.06 -4.32 7.44
C GLY A 163 -8.92 -5.33 8.58
N THR A 164 -8.60 -4.85 9.79
CA THR A 164 -8.43 -5.65 11.02
C THR A 164 -9.64 -5.61 11.94
N PHE A 165 -10.80 -5.12 11.47
CA PHE A 165 -11.94 -4.83 12.34
C PHE A 165 -12.87 -6.02 12.58
N LEU A 166 -12.92 -7.00 11.65
CA LEU A 166 -13.79 -8.18 11.77
C LEU A 166 -13.28 -9.08 12.89
N ASN A 167 -14.07 -9.20 13.96
CA ASN A 167 -13.72 -9.90 15.19
C ASN A 167 -12.32 -9.54 15.71
N GLY A 168 -11.96 -8.25 15.58
CA GLY A 168 -10.67 -7.72 15.98
C GLY A 168 -10.41 -7.91 17.47
N LEU A 169 -9.25 -8.50 17.81
CA LEU A 169 -8.86 -8.79 19.19
C LEU A 169 -7.39 -8.43 19.41
N MET A 170 -7.16 -7.39 20.22
CA MET A 170 -5.81 -6.92 20.56
C MET A 170 -5.26 -7.63 21.77
N HIS A 171 -3.93 -7.89 21.79
CA HIS A 171 -3.22 -8.59 22.83
C HIS A 171 -2.02 -7.78 23.32
N ILE A 172 -1.91 -7.60 24.63
CA ILE A 172 -0.74 -7.07 25.34
C ILE A 172 -0.50 -7.95 26.56
N GLY A 173 0.56 -8.75 26.56
CA GLY A 173 0.77 -9.78 27.55
C GLY A 173 -0.46 -10.69 27.67
N LYS A 174 -0.91 -10.94 28.89
CA LYS A 174 -2.11 -11.76 29.14
C LYS A 174 -3.45 -11.04 28.90
N ARG A 175 -3.43 -9.73 28.64
CA ARG A 175 -4.65 -8.94 28.44
C ARG A 175 -5.15 -9.03 27.02
N LYS A 176 -6.47 -9.16 26.88
CA LYS A 176 -7.20 -9.14 25.61
C LYS A 176 -8.17 -7.95 25.60
N VAL A 177 -8.20 -7.21 24.51
CA VAL A 177 -9.12 -6.08 24.33
C VAL A 177 -9.73 -6.20 22.94
N GLU A 178 -11.05 -6.27 22.88
CA GLU A 178 -11.78 -6.23 21.62
C GLU A 178 -11.59 -4.88 20.92
N GLY A 179 -11.32 -4.90 19.63
CA GLY A 179 -11.12 -3.70 18.83
C GLY A 179 -10.37 -4.01 17.54
N GLY A 180 -10.66 -3.26 16.50
CA GLY A 180 -9.95 -3.35 15.22
C GLY A 180 -8.61 -2.59 15.24
N ARG A 181 -8.50 -1.61 16.13
CA ARG A 181 -7.33 -0.75 16.37
C ARG A 181 -7.42 -0.19 17.79
N CYS A 182 -6.30 0.30 18.33
CA CYS A 182 -6.29 0.89 19.67
C CYS A 182 -7.34 2.01 19.79
N ALA A 183 -8.24 1.88 20.76
CA ALA A 183 -9.39 2.76 21.03
C ALA A 183 -10.46 2.81 19.90
N GLU A 184 -10.52 1.79 19.06
CA GLU A 184 -11.56 1.66 18.03
C GLU A 184 -12.26 0.29 18.15
N PRO A 185 -13.61 0.22 18.08
CA PRO A 185 -14.35 -1.01 18.32
C PRO A 185 -14.08 -2.08 17.26
N ALA A 186 -14.37 -3.33 17.60
CA ALA A 186 -14.42 -4.44 16.65
C ALA A 186 -15.84 -4.56 16.04
N VAL A 187 -15.94 -5.28 14.92
CA VAL A 187 -17.19 -5.63 14.24
C VAL A 187 -17.42 -7.14 14.43
N HIS A 188 -18.50 -7.53 15.10
CA HIS A 188 -18.70 -8.93 15.50
C HIS A 188 -19.60 -9.73 14.55
N ASN A 189 -20.78 -9.23 14.20
CA ASN A 189 -21.78 -10.04 13.48
C ASN A 189 -21.50 -10.20 11.99
N PHE A 190 -20.72 -9.30 11.40
CA PHE A 190 -20.60 -9.18 9.94
C PHE A 190 -19.92 -10.41 9.30
N THR A 191 -18.89 -10.97 9.93
CA THR A 191 -18.24 -12.21 9.43
C THR A 191 -19.21 -13.37 9.39
N GLU A 192 -20.01 -13.58 10.48
CA GLU A 192 -20.99 -14.65 10.53
C GLU A 192 -22.06 -14.48 9.45
N SER A 193 -22.49 -13.23 9.22
CA SER A 193 -23.46 -12.91 8.17
C SER A 193 -22.98 -13.26 6.77
N ILE A 194 -21.68 -13.25 6.53
CA ILE A 194 -21.04 -13.61 5.25
C ILE A 194 -20.86 -15.14 5.17
N THR A 195 -20.31 -15.75 6.23
CA THR A 195 -19.96 -17.18 6.23
C THR A 195 -21.17 -18.10 6.17
N ARG A 196 -22.35 -17.68 6.66
CA ARG A 196 -23.59 -18.44 6.52
C ARG A 196 -24.00 -18.69 5.06
N HIS A 197 -23.46 -17.95 4.11
CA HIS A 197 -23.68 -18.12 2.68
C HIS A 197 -22.61 -18.98 2.00
N GLY A 198 -21.74 -19.67 2.77
CA GLY A 198 -20.75 -20.60 2.26
C GLY A 198 -19.37 -19.99 1.95
N ILE A 199 -19.15 -18.73 2.29
CA ILE A 199 -17.80 -18.12 2.23
C ILE A 199 -16.99 -18.62 3.42
N ARG A 200 -15.75 -19.10 3.15
CA ARG A 200 -14.82 -19.53 4.20
C ARG A 200 -14.06 -18.36 4.76
N ALA A 201 -13.98 -18.29 6.08
CA ALA A 201 -13.16 -17.33 6.82
C ALA A 201 -12.22 -18.09 7.77
N ASP A 202 -11.11 -17.45 8.12
CA ASP A 202 -10.15 -17.89 9.11
C ASP A 202 -9.53 -16.67 9.79
N ARG A 203 -8.56 -16.86 10.68
CA ARG A 203 -7.95 -15.78 11.45
C ARG A 203 -6.49 -15.58 11.10
N MET A 204 -6.09 -14.31 10.98
CA MET A 204 -4.70 -13.89 10.85
C MET A 204 -4.31 -12.94 11.97
N LYS A 205 -3.01 -12.76 12.14
CA LYS A 205 -2.43 -11.87 13.14
C LYS A 205 -1.48 -10.88 12.49
N THR A 206 -1.52 -9.64 12.97
CA THR A 206 -0.46 -8.65 12.74
C THR A 206 -0.09 -7.93 14.03
N GLY A 207 0.75 -6.92 13.99
CA GLY A 207 1.15 -6.17 15.19
C GLY A 207 1.67 -4.79 14.85
N THR A 208 1.81 -3.97 15.87
CA THR A 208 2.35 -2.62 15.77
C THR A 208 3.30 -2.35 16.94
N PRO A 209 4.37 -1.55 16.75
CA PRO A 209 5.25 -1.13 17.85
C PRO A 209 4.67 0.04 18.64
N VAL A 210 5.38 0.38 19.69
CA VAL A 210 5.10 1.56 20.52
C VAL A 210 5.19 2.86 19.73
N ARG A 211 4.52 3.92 20.23
CA ARG A 211 4.73 5.32 19.81
C ARG A 211 5.42 6.06 20.94
N ILE A 212 6.47 6.80 20.59
CA ILE A 212 7.37 7.48 21.52
C ILE A 212 7.20 9.00 21.39
N ASP A 213 7.28 9.72 22.52
CA ASP A 213 7.37 11.18 22.54
C ASP A 213 8.77 11.63 22.14
N ARG A 214 8.89 12.33 21.00
CA ARG A 214 10.13 12.89 20.45
C ARG A 214 10.95 13.67 21.47
N ARG A 215 10.29 14.38 22.38
CA ARG A 215 10.92 15.24 23.40
C ARG A 215 11.69 14.47 24.47
N SER A 216 11.49 13.15 24.53
CA SER A 216 12.12 12.23 25.49
C SER A 216 13.19 11.34 24.86
N VAL A 217 13.61 11.66 23.63
CA VAL A 217 14.62 10.89 22.88
C VAL A 217 15.94 11.64 22.87
N HIS A 218 17.04 10.91 23.07
CA HIS A 218 18.41 11.40 22.97
C HIS A 218 18.95 11.21 21.56
N PHE A 219 18.65 12.17 20.67
CA PHE A 219 19.00 12.09 19.24
C PHE A 219 20.51 12.17 18.97
N ASP A 220 21.29 12.72 19.89
CA ASP A 220 22.75 12.72 19.88
C ASP A 220 23.39 11.31 19.95
N GLU A 221 22.61 10.34 20.43
CA GLU A 221 22.99 8.92 20.48
C GLU A 221 22.37 8.09 19.32
N MET A 222 21.82 8.73 18.31
CA MET A 222 21.22 8.09 17.13
C MET A 222 21.88 8.57 15.84
N GLU A 223 21.87 7.72 14.83
CA GLU A 223 22.35 8.07 13.51
C GLU A 223 21.19 8.62 12.64
N PRO A 224 21.28 9.88 12.16
CA PRO A 224 20.28 10.46 11.30
C PRO A 224 20.28 9.81 9.92
N GLN A 225 19.08 9.54 9.39
CA GLN A 225 18.84 9.03 8.06
C GLN A 225 18.09 10.08 7.25
N PRO A 226 18.78 10.96 6.52
CA PRO A 226 18.14 12.02 5.74
C PRO A 226 17.39 11.44 4.53
N GLY A 227 16.44 12.22 4.03
CA GLY A 227 15.84 12.00 2.72
C GLY A 227 16.83 12.24 1.58
N GLU A 228 16.45 11.89 0.38
CA GLU A 228 17.24 12.14 -0.83
C GLU A 228 16.99 13.57 -1.35
N THR A 229 18.04 14.20 -1.90
CA THR A 229 17.97 15.57 -2.42
C THR A 229 17.45 15.61 -3.86
N ASP A 230 17.62 14.53 -4.61
CA ASP A 230 17.05 14.30 -5.94
C ASP A 230 15.62 13.73 -5.78
N TYR A 231 14.73 14.53 -5.23
CA TYR A 231 13.37 14.12 -4.91
C TYR A 231 12.61 13.65 -6.13
N HIS A 232 12.06 12.43 -6.03
CA HIS A 232 11.15 11.85 -7.02
C HIS A 232 9.79 11.65 -6.36
N GLN A 233 8.74 12.02 -7.05
CA GLN A 233 7.36 11.80 -6.63
C GLN A 233 6.85 10.42 -7.07
N PHE A 234 5.77 9.95 -6.46
CA PHE A 234 5.09 8.74 -6.88
C PHE A 234 4.22 8.96 -8.12
N SER A 235 3.46 10.04 -8.15
CA SER A 235 2.56 10.30 -9.27
C SER A 235 3.33 10.66 -10.54
N PHE A 236 2.84 10.18 -11.68
CA PHE A 236 3.28 10.63 -13.00
C PHE A 236 2.71 12.01 -13.36
N TYR A 237 1.75 12.48 -12.58
CA TYR A 237 0.95 13.69 -12.86
C TYR A 237 1.04 14.69 -11.72
N GLY A 238 0.68 15.91 -12.02
CA GLY A 238 0.57 16.99 -11.05
C GLY A 238 1.89 17.74 -10.80
N PRO A 239 1.81 18.84 -10.06
CA PRO A 239 2.97 19.67 -9.79
C PRO A 239 3.93 18.96 -8.82
N HIS A 240 5.22 19.09 -9.09
CA HIS A 240 6.25 18.71 -8.13
C HIS A 240 6.11 19.55 -6.87
N ARG A 241 5.81 18.91 -5.74
CA ARG A 241 5.70 19.56 -4.45
C ARG A 241 7.01 19.36 -3.68
N HIS A 242 7.69 20.46 -3.39
CA HIS A 242 8.87 20.45 -2.51
C HIS A 242 8.40 20.53 -1.06
N LEU A 243 8.29 19.39 -0.41
CA LEU A 243 7.95 19.31 1.00
C LEU A 243 9.21 19.28 1.86
N PRO A 244 9.17 19.81 3.12
CA PRO A 244 10.29 19.71 4.04
C PRO A 244 10.68 18.24 4.25
N GLN A 245 11.98 17.94 4.09
CA GLN A 245 12.49 16.58 4.34
C GLN A 245 12.88 16.45 5.82
N LEU A 246 12.18 15.57 6.54
CA LEU A 246 12.52 15.23 7.93
C LEU A 246 13.37 13.95 7.94
N PRO A 247 14.45 13.90 8.74
CA PRO A 247 15.20 12.67 8.90
C PRO A 247 14.41 11.63 9.72
N CYS A 248 14.64 10.35 9.40
CA CYS A 248 14.46 9.27 10.36
C CYS A 248 15.77 9.07 11.13
N TRP A 249 15.74 8.32 12.22
CA TRP A 249 16.93 8.01 13.00
C TRP A 249 17.07 6.51 13.22
N THR A 250 18.31 6.02 13.27
CA THR A 250 18.59 4.63 13.57
C THR A 250 19.28 4.48 14.92
N CYS A 251 18.92 3.45 15.64
CA CYS A 251 19.64 2.91 16.78
C CYS A 251 19.53 1.38 16.78
N ASN A 252 20.13 0.72 17.75
CA ASN A 252 20.05 -0.72 17.88
C ASN A 252 19.60 -1.12 19.29
N THR A 253 18.92 -2.25 19.40
CA THR A 253 18.78 -2.93 20.69
C THR A 253 20.16 -3.38 21.18
N ASN A 254 20.27 -3.66 22.47
CA ASN A 254 21.49 -4.16 23.11
C ASN A 254 21.15 -5.41 23.97
N GLU A 255 22.16 -6.04 24.52
CA GLU A 255 22.02 -7.25 25.33
C GLU A 255 21.18 -7.02 26.60
N GLU A 256 21.29 -5.85 27.25
CA GLU A 256 20.46 -5.52 28.42
C GLU A 256 18.98 -5.48 28.07
N ALA A 257 18.62 -4.85 26.93
CA ALA A 257 17.24 -4.86 26.43
C ALA A 257 16.78 -6.29 26.08
N HIS A 258 17.66 -7.09 25.46
CA HIS A 258 17.37 -8.49 25.14
C HIS A 258 17.14 -9.35 26.40
N GLU A 259 17.90 -9.14 27.48
CA GLU A 259 17.66 -9.83 28.75
C GLU A 259 16.26 -9.55 29.32
N VAL A 260 15.84 -8.27 29.33
CA VAL A 260 14.49 -7.89 29.77
C VAL A 260 13.45 -8.58 28.91
N LEU A 261 13.59 -8.53 27.59
CA LEU A 261 12.66 -9.15 26.66
C LEU A 261 12.61 -10.68 26.81
N ARG A 262 13.75 -11.37 26.96
CA ARG A 262 13.79 -12.83 27.17
C ARG A 262 13.02 -13.27 28.42
N ARG A 263 13.11 -12.51 29.53
CA ARG A 263 12.32 -12.75 30.73
C ARG A 263 10.81 -12.66 30.49
N GLY A 264 10.39 -11.78 29.57
CA GLY A 264 8.99 -11.56 29.22
C GLY A 264 8.43 -12.54 28.16
N VAL A 265 9.25 -13.36 27.50
CA VAL A 265 8.80 -14.26 26.42
C VAL A 265 7.69 -15.21 26.87
N ALA A 266 7.78 -15.77 28.07
CA ALA A 266 6.77 -16.69 28.61
C ALA A 266 5.39 -16.03 28.81
N ASP A 267 5.34 -14.70 28.95
CA ASP A 267 4.11 -13.93 29.09
C ASP A 267 3.64 -13.30 27.75
N SER A 268 4.41 -13.49 26.66
CA SER A 268 4.00 -13.05 25.33
C SER A 268 2.86 -13.92 24.81
N PRO A 269 1.77 -13.33 24.31
CA PRO A 269 0.64 -14.06 23.73
C PRO A 269 1.02 -14.92 22.52
N LEU A 270 2.15 -14.62 21.87
CA LEU A 270 2.70 -15.42 20.76
C LEU A 270 3.31 -16.76 21.21
N PHE A 271 3.77 -16.86 22.46
CA PHE A 271 4.49 -18.03 22.98
C PHE A 271 3.76 -18.74 24.12
N ASN A 272 2.76 -18.10 24.73
CA ASN A 272 1.96 -18.72 25.82
C ASN A 272 0.72 -19.46 25.29
N GLY A 273 0.55 -19.62 23.97
CA GLY A 273 -0.59 -20.31 23.34
C GLY A 273 -1.88 -19.48 23.22
N GLN A 274 -1.85 -18.20 23.58
CA GLN A 274 -3.00 -17.31 23.55
C GLN A 274 -3.38 -16.90 22.11
N ILE A 275 -2.37 -16.65 21.26
CA ILE A 275 -2.50 -16.42 19.81
C ILE A 275 -2.16 -17.72 19.10
N GLN A 276 -3.09 -18.22 18.30
CA GLN A 276 -2.90 -19.43 17.49
C GLN A 276 -2.86 -19.12 15.98
N SER A 277 -3.30 -17.93 15.60
CA SER A 277 -3.31 -17.48 14.21
C SER A 277 -1.90 -17.17 13.68
N THR A 278 -1.71 -17.36 12.37
CA THR A 278 -0.42 -17.13 11.70
C THR A 278 -0.13 -15.63 11.57
N GLY A 279 1.08 -15.21 11.93
CA GLY A 279 1.57 -13.84 11.78
C GLY A 279 2.49 -13.65 10.57
N PRO A 280 2.77 -12.40 10.16
CA PRO A 280 3.59 -12.11 8.99
C PRO A 280 5.07 -12.49 9.22
N ARG A 281 5.63 -13.27 8.31
CA ARG A 281 7.02 -13.75 8.33
C ARG A 281 8.05 -12.62 8.26
N TYR A 282 7.76 -11.58 7.47
CA TYR A 282 8.72 -10.52 7.15
C TYR A 282 8.56 -9.23 7.98
N CYS A 283 7.69 -9.25 8.97
CA CYS A 283 7.58 -8.21 10.00
C CYS A 283 7.45 -8.89 11.37
N PRO A 284 8.46 -9.67 11.78
CA PRO A 284 8.39 -10.37 13.06
C PRO A 284 8.42 -9.36 14.21
N SER A 285 7.73 -9.68 15.28
CA SER A 285 7.85 -8.94 16.54
C SER A 285 9.26 -9.06 17.11
N ILE A 286 9.63 -8.18 18.02
CA ILE A 286 10.96 -8.21 18.63
C ILE A 286 11.19 -9.52 19.39
N GLU A 287 10.17 -10.04 20.08
CA GLU A 287 10.23 -11.34 20.77
C GLU A 287 10.44 -12.51 19.80
N THR A 288 9.83 -12.47 18.61
CA THR A 288 10.05 -13.48 17.56
C THR A 288 11.50 -13.41 17.02
N LYS A 289 12.05 -12.19 16.87
CA LYS A 289 13.46 -12.03 16.44
C LYS A 289 14.42 -12.64 17.43
N LEU A 290 14.19 -12.46 18.74
CA LEU A 290 15.04 -13.01 19.80
C LEU A 290 15.01 -14.54 19.84
N VAL A 291 13.84 -15.14 19.62
CA VAL A 291 13.70 -16.61 19.59
C VAL A 291 14.29 -17.20 18.31
N THR A 292 14.09 -16.53 17.16
CA THR A 292 14.58 -17.02 15.86
C THR A 292 16.09 -16.82 15.67
N PHE A 293 16.65 -15.75 16.25
CA PHE A 293 18.06 -15.37 16.13
C PHE A 293 18.71 -15.17 17.49
N PRO A 294 18.81 -16.23 18.33
CA PRO A 294 19.25 -16.12 19.73
C PRO A 294 20.70 -15.61 19.87
N ASP A 295 21.55 -15.85 18.88
CA ASP A 295 22.97 -15.46 18.89
C ASP A 295 23.20 -14.00 18.48
N LYS A 296 22.15 -13.26 18.09
CA LYS A 296 22.27 -11.83 17.76
C LYS A 296 22.13 -10.96 19.00
N ASN A 297 23.19 -10.20 19.30
CA ASN A 297 23.24 -9.29 20.44
C ASN A 297 22.58 -7.93 20.19
N SER A 298 22.16 -7.65 18.93
CA SER A 298 21.47 -6.42 18.58
C SER A 298 20.56 -6.58 17.36
N HIS A 299 19.48 -5.77 17.32
CA HIS A 299 18.60 -5.65 16.18
C HIS A 299 18.43 -4.16 15.82
N PRO A 300 18.46 -3.81 14.53
CA PRO A 300 18.29 -2.43 14.11
C PRO A 300 16.85 -1.95 14.36
N LEU A 301 16.75 -0.70 14.80
CA LEU A 301 15.51 0.04 15.01
C LEU A 301 15.55 1.33 14.22
N PHE A 302 14.40 1.74 13.72
CA PHE A 302 14.22 3.02 13.04
C PHE A 302 13.19 3.84 13.79
N LEU A 303 13.54 5.04 14.19
CA LEU A 303 12.63 5.99 14.78
C LEU A 303 12.15 6.94 13.69
N GLU A 304 10.86 6.84 13.35
CA GLU A 304 10.24 7.50 12.20
C GLU A 304 9.23 8.55 12.68
N PRO A 305 9.30 9.83 12.22
CA PRO A 305 8.31 10.84 12.59
C PRO A 305 6.94 10.50 12.00
N GLU A 306 5.87 10.64 12.80
CA GLU A 306 4.49 10.45 12.33
C GLU A 306 3.87 11.72 11.72
N GLY A 307 4.58 12.84 11.69
CA GLY A 307 4.16 14.10 11.08
C GLY A 307 5.06 15.27 11.41
N VAL A 308 4.79 16.40 10.77
CA VAL A 308 5.57 17.63 10.93
C VAL A 308 5.22 18.32 12.26
N ASP A 309 3.93 18.36 12.57
CA ASP A 309 3.37 19.14 13.68
C ASP A 309 3.06 18.28 14.93
N THR A 310 3.59 17.04 14.98
CA THR A 310 3.44 16.13 16.12
C THR A 310 4.78 15.71 16.71
N ASN A 311 4.78 15.45 18.02
CA ASN A 311 5.92 14.83 18.70
C ASN A 311 5.86 13.30 18.68
N GLU A 312 4.87 12.71 18.00
CA GLU A 312 4.71 11.25 17.94
C GLU A 312 5.72 10.62 16.98
N MET A 313 6.46 9.63 17.46
CA MET A 313 7.46 8.87 16.72
C MET A 313 7.11 7.40 16.71
N TYR A 314 7.22 6.76 15.56
CA TYR A 314 7.01 5.32 15.36
C TYR A 314 8.33 4.57 15.53
N LEU A 315 8.40 3.59 16.44
CA LEU A 315 9.61 2.78 16.65
C LEU A 315 9.59 1.52 15.77
N ASN A 316 9.94 1.68 14.52
CA ASN A 316 10.00 0.56 13.56
C ASN A 316 11.07 -0.47 13.97
N GLY A 317 10.71 -1.74 13.90
CA GLY A 317 11.57 -2.86 14.30
C GLY A 317 11.33 -3.35 15.73
N PHE A 318 10.59 -2.61 16.55
CA PHE A 318 10.21 -2.98 17.93
C PHE A 318 8.71 -3.31 18.06
N SER A 319 8.11 -3.95 17.06
CA SER A 319 6.74 -4.48 17.23
C SER A 319 6.74 -5.52 18.32
N SER A 320 5.83 -5.42 19.28
CA SER A 320 5.76 -6.33 20.43
C SER A 320 4.32 -6.48 20.94
N SER A 321 4.03 -7.66 21.47
CA SER A 321 2.81 -7.94 22.22
C SER A 321 3.08 -8.33 23.68
N MET A 322 4.30 -8.20 24.13
CA MET A 322 4.70 -8.46 25.53
C MET A 322 3.94 -7.57 26.52
N PRO A 323 3.91 -7.96 27.82
CA PRO A 323 3.38 -7.10 28.88
C PRO A 323 3.96 -5.68 28.79
N TRP A 324 3.14 -4.70 29.14
CA TRP A 324 3.51 -3.29 29.06
C TRP A 324 4.83 -2.96 29.77
N GLU A 325 5.00 -3.49 30.97
CA GLU A 325 6.18 -3.28 31.82
C GLU A 325 7.44 -3.78 31.11
N VAL A 326 7.36 -4.93 30.46
CA VAL A 326 8.48 -5.52 29.69
C VAL A 326 8.83 -4.65 28.48
N GLN A 327 7.82 -4.15 27.76
CA GLN A 327 8.07 -3.25 26.62
C GLN A 327 8.80 -1.97 27.08
N LEU A 328 8.32 -1.32 28.15
CA LEU A 328 8.89 -0.12 28.69
C LEU A 328 10.31 -0.32 29.20
N ASP A 329 10.51 -1.33 30.06
CA ASP A 329 11.80 -1.63 30.66
C ASP A 329 12.86 -1.96 29.61
N ALA A 330 12.49 -2.72 28.56
CA ALA A 330 13.39 -3.05 27.48
C ALA A 330 13.77 -1.81 26.64
N ILE A 331 12.83 -0.91 26.36
CA ILE A 331 13.09 0.33 25.64
C ILE A 331 14.04 1.21 26.44
N HIS A 332 13.86 1.32 27.75
CA HIS A 332 14.72 2.13 28.64
C HIS A 332 16.15 1.56 28.77
N LYS A 333 16.41 0.32 28.34
CA LYS A 333 17.78 -0.23 28.25
C LYS A 333 18.53 0.21 26.98
N ILE A 334 17.84 0.82 26.02
CA ILE A 334 18.47 1.35 24.82
C ILE A 334 18.95 2.78 25.11
N PRO A 335 20.26 3.09 24.99
CA PRO A 335 20.80 4.38 25.43
C PRO A 335 20.03 5.59 24.92
N ALA A 336 19.78 5.69 23.62
CA ALA A 336 19.02 6.78 23.01
C ALA A 336 17.57 6.91 23.52
N LEU A 337 17.01 5.85 24.13
CA LEU A 337 15.61 5.74 24.54
C LEU A 337 15.45 5.56 26.08
N ARG A 338 16.52 5.76 26.87
CA ARG A 338 16.53 5.53 28.33
C ARG A 338 15.48 6.34 29.11
N ASP A 339 15.08 7.50 28.59
CA ASP A 339 14.07 8.38 29.18
C ASP A 339 12.77 8.42 28.36
N ALA A 340 12.60 7.46 27.41
CA ALA A 340 11.50 7.48 26.46
C ALA A 340 10.12 7.46 27.14
N LYS A 341 9.28 8.44 26.78
CA LYS A 341 7.87 8.47 27.15
C LYS A 341 7.05 7.86 26.03
N ILE A 342 6.14 6.97 26.39
CA ILE A 342 5.35 6.21 25.43
C ILE A 342 3.94 6.82 25.34
N TYR A 343 3.51 7.20 24.13
CA TYR A 343 2.15 7.63 23.86
C TYR A 343 1.18 6.44 23.73
N ARG A 344 1.63 5.34 23.10
CA ARG A 344 0.82 4.14 22.87
C ARG A 344 1.69 2.88 22.95
N PRO A 345 1.20 1.81 23.62
CA PRO A 345 1.92 0.54 23.66
C PRO A 345 1.94 -0.15 22.30
N GLY A 346 2.90 -1.06 22.11
CA GLY A 346 2.84 -2.07 21.07
C GLY A 346 1.81 -3.14 21.41
N TYR A 347 1.18 -3.72 20.40
CA TYR A 347 0.23 -4.82 20.56
C TYR A 347 0.21 -5.74 19.34
N ALA A 348 -0.20 -6.99 19.54
CA ALA A 348 -0.64 -7.85 18.46
C ALA A 348 -2.15 -7.73 18.29
N ILE A 349 -2.64 -7.93 17.06
CA ILE A 349 -4.06 -7.97 16.76
C ILE A 349 -4.37 -9.19 15.89
N GLU A 350 -5.36 -9.98 16.32
CA GLU A 350 -6.00 -11.03 15.53
C GLU A 350 -7.29 -10.50 14.90
N TYR A 351 -7.58 -10.92 13.69
CA TYR A 351 -8.75 -10.49 12.92
C TYR A 351 -9.15 -11.56 11.91
N ASP A 352 -10.40 -11.52 11.45
CA ASP A 352 -10.88 -12.44 10.44
C ASP A 352 -10.43 -12.02 9.04
N TYR A 353 -10.08 -13.00 8.21
CA TYR A 353 -9.89 -12.86 6.78
C TYR A 353 -10.68 -13.94 6.03
N PHE A 354 -10.92 -13.73 4.76
CA PHE A 354 -11.59 -14.67 3.87
C PHE A 354 -10.59 -15.27 2.90
N ASP A 355 -10.65 -16.60 2.74
CA ASP A 355 -9.76 -17.33 1.84
C ASP A 355 -9.85 -16.77 0.40
N PRO A 356 -8.78 -16.14 -0.14
CA PRO A 356 -8.84 -15.47 -1.42
C PRO A 356 -8.96 -16.42 -2.61
N THR A 357 -8.76 -17.73 -2.43
CA THR A 357 -9.00 -18.73 -3.49
C THR A 357 -10.48 -18.83 -3.87
N GLN A 358 -11.38 -18.28 -3.06
CA GLN A 358 -12.81 -18.16 -3.33
C GLN A 358 -13.15 -16.97 -4.25
N LEU A 359 -12.15 -16.20 -4.67
CA LEU A 359 -12.32 -15.05 -5.54
C LEU A 359 -11.90 -15.38 -6.98
N LYS A 360 -12.59 -14.75 -7.93
CA LYS A 360 -12.14 -14.61 -9.32
C LYS A 360 -10.96 -13.64 -9.38
N GLN A 361 -10.23 -13.60 -10.49
CA GLN A 361 -9.17 -12.59 -10.70
C GLN A 361 -9.70 -11.14 -10.75
N SER A 362 -11.01 -10.96 -10.92
CA SER A 362 -11.69 -9.67 -10.76
C SER A 362 -11.88 -9.26 -9.30
N LEU A 363 -11.52 -10.11 -8.33
CA LEU A 363 -11.79 -10.01 -6.89
C LEU A 363 -13.27 -10.18 -6.51
N GLU A 364 -14.14 -10.55 -7.45
CA GLU A 364 -15.51 -10.96 -7.18
C GLU A 364 -15.54 -12.37 -6.58
N SER A 365 -16.44 -12.60 -5.63
CA SER A 365 -16.69 -13.92 -5.05
C SER A 365 -17.17 -14.93 -6.11
N LYS A 366 -16.68 -16.16 -6.03
CA LYS A 366 -17.19 -17.31 -6.80
C LYS A 366 -18.51 -17.86 -6.22
N VAL A 367 -18.87 -17.45 -5.00
CA VAL A 367 -20.01 -17.98 -4.23
C VAL A 367 -21.21 -17.06 -4.27
N ILE A 368 -20.99 -15.73 -4.10
CA ILE A 368 -22.06 -14.71 -4.07
C ILE A 368 -21.80 -13.72 -5.21
N GLU A 369 -22.74 -13.65 -6.14
CA GLU A 369 -22.66 -12.72 -7.27
C GLU A 369 -22.73 -11.26 -6.80
N GLY A 370 -21.85 -10.40 -7.33
CA GLY A 370 -21.77 -8.99 -7.00
C GLY A 370 -21.05 -8.66 -5.69
N LEU A 371 -20.55 -9.67 -4.96
CA LEU A 371 -19.76 -9.47 -3.75
C LEU A 371 -18.25 -9.51 -4.06
N PHE A 372 -17.53 -8.48 -3.63
CA PHE A 372 -16.08 -8.32 -3.81
C PHE A 372 -15.36 -8.22 -2.46
N PHE A 373 -14.09 -8.64 -2.44
CA PHE A 373 -13.23 -8.50 -1.27
C PHE A 373 -11.91 -7.86 -1.68
N ALA A 374 -11.41 -6.90 -0.91
CA ALA A 374 -10.15 -6.25 -1.20
C ALA A 374 -9.37 -5.85 0.07
N GLY A 375 -8.04 -5.93 -0.02
CA GLY A 375 -7.14 -5.54 1.04
C GLY A 375 -6.90 -6.64 2.08
N GLN A 376 -6.78 -6.24 3.34
CA GLN A 376 -6.33 -7.12 4.41
C GLN A 376 -7.29 -8.29 4.68
N VAL A 377 -8.56 -8.14 4.37
CA VAL A 377 -9.58 -9.21 4.46
C VAL A 377 -9.32 -10.38 3.51
N ASN A 378 -8.42 -10.22 2.52
CA ASN A 378 -7.92 -11.28 1.64
C ASN A 378 -6.62 -11.91 2.14
N GLY A 379 -6.24 -11.69 3.41
CA GLY A 379 -5.02 -12.22 3.99
C GLY A 379 -3.73 -11.51 3.56
N THR A 380 -3.80 -10.26 3.10
CA THR A 380 -2.62 -9.45 2.77
C THR A 380 -2.21 -8.52 3.90
N THR A 381 -0.94 -8.08 3.91
CA THR A 381 -0.43 -7.06 4.83
C THR A 381 0.31 -5.97 4.07
N GLY A 382 -0.24 -4.76 4.04
CA GLY A 382 0.36 -3.57 3.45
C GLY A 382 -0.67 -2.64 2.86
N TYR A 383 -0.38 -1.34 2.93
CA TYR A 383 -1.27 -0.30 2.42
C TYR A 383 -1.37 -0.35 0.89
N GLU A 384 -0.25 -0.63 0.24
CA GLU A 384 -0.12 -0.68 -1.20
C GLU A 384 -0.84 -1.89 -1.79
N GLU A 385 -0.68 -3.07 -1.15
CA GLU A 385 -1.41 -4.28 -1.51
C GLU A 385 -2.93 -4.07 -1.35
N ALA A 386 -3.32 -3.35 -0.29
CA ALA A 386 -4.72 -3.03 -0.06
C ALA A 386 -5.25 -2.03 -1.10
N GLY A 387 -4.49 -0.97 -1.40
CA GLY A 387 -4.85 0.02 -2.42
C GLY A 387 -5.00 -0.59 -3.81
N GLY A 388 -4.03 -1.42 -4.24
CA GLY A 388 -4.08 -2.10 -5.53
C GLY A 388 -5.28 -3.03 -5.69
N GLN A 389 -5.59 -3.82 -4.64
CA GLN A 389 -6.78 -4.66 -4.63
C GLN A 389 -8.08 -3.81 -4.63
N GLY A 390 -8.12 -2.76 -3.81
CA GLY A 390 -9.26 -1.84 -3.75
C GLY A 390 -9.57 -1.23 -5.11
N LEU A 391 -8.55 -0.70 -5.78
CA LEU A 391 -8.67 -0.13 -7.13
C LEU A 391 -9.28 -1.16 -8.11
N VAL A 392 -8.74 -2.37 -8.16
CA VAL A 392 -9.23 -3.43 -9.08
C VAL A 392 -10.65 -3.86 -8.73
N ALA A 393 -10.98 -4.00 -7.45
CA ALA A 393 -12.35 -4.33 -7.02
C ALA A 393 -13.35 -3.23 -7.38
N GLY A 394 -12.98 -1.95 -7.19
CA GLY A 394 -13.80 -0.80 -7.56
C GLY A 394 -14.07 -0.73 -9.07
N ILE A 395 -13.01 -0.91 -9.88
CA ILE A 395 -13.12 -1.00 -11.34
C ILE A 395 -14.11 -2.11 -11.74
N ASN A 396 -13.90 -3.32 -11.22
CA ASN A 396 -14.69 -4.48 -11.62
C ASN A 396 -16.14 -4.44 -11.12
N ALA A 397 -16.39 -3.85 -9.95
CA ALA A 397 -17.75 -3.62 -9.49
C ALA A 397 -18.50 -2.63 -10.39
N ALA A 398 -17.85 -1.56 -10.82
CA ALA A 398 -18.42 -0.60 -11.78
C ALA A 398 -18.66 -1.23 -13.16
N LEU A 399 -17.71 -2.00 -13.68
CA LEU A 399 -17.84 -2.73 -14.95
C LEU A 399 -18.99 -3.73 -14.90
N LEU A 400 -19.12 -4.49 -13.81
CA LEU A 400 -20.23 -5.43 -13.61
C LEU A 400 -21.58 -4.70 -13.63
N CYS A 401 -21.68 -3.56 -12.94
CA CYS A 401 -22.88 -2.73 -12.97
C CYS A 401 -23.20 -2.18 -14.36
N ALA A 402 -22.19 -1.92 -15.17
CA ALA A 402 -22.33 -1.46 -16.55
C ALA A 402 -22.58 -2.62 -17.56
N GLY A 403 -22.57 -3.89 -17.11
CA GLY A 403 -22.69 -5.07 -17.99
C GLY A 403 -21.51 -5.26 -18.93
N LYS A 404 -20.31 -4.81 -18.52
CA LYS A 404 -19.07 -4.94 -19.27
C LYS A 404 -18.21 -6.08 -18.76
N GLU A 405 -17.27 -6.53 -19.59
CA GLU A 405 -16.30 -7.57 -19.23
C GLU A 405 -15.37 -7.12 -18.08
N PRO A 406 -14.94 -8.04 -17.22
CA PRO A 406 -14.07 -7.72 -16.12
C PRO A 406 -12.68 -7.28 -16.59
N PHE A 407 -12.11 -6.32 -15.86
CA PHE A 407 -10.72 -5.89 -16.00
C PHE A 407 -9.80 -6.81 -15.18
N VAL A 408 -8.92 -7.52 -15.86
CA VAL A 408 -7.93 -8.41 -15.27
C VAL A 408 -6.54 -8.04 -15.79
N MET A 409 -5.55 -8.06 -14.93
CA MET A 409 -4.15 -7.85 -15.27
C MET A 409 -3.36 -9.15 -15.10
N ASN A 410 -2.54 -9.46 -16.09
CA ASN A 410 -1.65 -10.62 -16.05
C ASN A 410 -0.37 -10.35 -15.23
N ARG A 411 0.36 -11.41 -14.93
CA ARG A 411 1.60 -11.37 -14.14
C ARG A 411 2.76 -10.65 -14.85
N ASP A 412 2.74 -10.57 -16.17
CA ASP A 412 3.70 -9.85 -17.00
C ASP A 412 3.31 -8.39 -17.28
N GLU A 413 2.13 -7.97 -16.83
CA GLU A 413 1.61 -6.62 -17.03
C GLU A 413 1.77 -5.73 -15.77
N SER A 414 1.68 -6.31 -14.57
CA SER A 414 1.72 -5.52 -13.33
C SER A 414 2.05 -6.34 -12.09
N TYR A 415 2.63 -5.68 -11.07
CA TYR A 415 2.73 -6.23 -9.70
C TYR A 415 1.36 -6.45 -9.07
N ILE A 416 0.37 -5.62 -9.39
CA ILE A 416 -1.03 -5.83 -8.95
C ILE A 416 -1.57 -7.12 -9.56
N GLY A 417 -1.26 -7.42 -10.83
CA GLY A 417 -1.60 -8.70 -11.47
C GLY A 417 -0.94 -9.89 -10.78
N VAL A 418 0.37 -9.79 -10.47
CA VAL A 418 1.08 -10.83 -9.70
C VAL A 418 0.44 -11.04 -8.32
N LEU A 419 0.10 -9.97 -7.61
CA LEU A 419 -0.57 -10.02 -6.31
C LEU A 419 -1.89 -10.76 -6.36
N ILE A 420 -2.78 -10.38 -7.28
CA ILE A 420 -4.11 -10.95 -7.39
C ILE A 420 -4.05 -12.41 -7.87
N ASP A 421 -3.17 -12.72 -8.80
CA ASP A 421 -2.98 -14.09 -9.26
C ASP A 421 -2.46 -14.99 -8.12
N ASP A 422 -1.44 -14.57 -7.37
CA ASP A 422 -0.95 -15.33 -6.21
C ASP A 422 -2.07 -15.59 -5.18
N LEU A 423 -2.88 -14.57 -4.85
CA LEU A 423 -3.98 -14.69 -3.90
C LEU A 423 -5.06 -15.67 -4.36
N THR A 424 -5.52 -15.53 -5.61
CA THR A 424 -6.71 -16.26 -6.11
C THR A 424 -6.39 -17.68 -6.57
N THR A 425 -5.11 -17.98 -6.87
CA THR A 425 -4.67 -19.30 -7.35
C THR A 425 -3.95 -20.12 -6.29
N LYS A 426 -3.07 -19.48 -5.48
CA LYS A 426 -2.26 -20.16 -4.46
C LYS A 426 -2.85 -20.06 -3.05
N GLY A 427 -3.66 -19.03 -2.79
CA GLY A 427 -4.12 -18.73 -1.45
C GLY A 427 -3.02 -18.16 -0.55
N VAL A 428 -3.26 -18.17 0.76
CA VAL A 428 -2.36 -17.62 1.76
C VAL A 428 -2.30 -18.53 3.00
N ASP A 429 -1.09 -18.94 3.37
CA ASP A 429 -0.82 -19.69 4.62
C ASP A 429 -0.34 -18.75 5.73
N GLU A 430 0.15 -17.58 5.37
CA GLU A 430 0.60 -16.49 6.24
C GLU A 430 0.19 -15.15 5.62
N PRO A 431 0.12 -14.04 6.37
CA PRO A 431 -0.20 -12.74 5.79
C PRO A 431 0.70 -12.42 4.60
N TYR A 432 0.09 -12.38 3.41
CA TYR A 432 0.80 -12.16 2.15
C TYR A 432 1.41 -10.76 2.10
N ARG A 433 2.65 -10.69 1.61
CA ARG A 433 3.36 -9.45 1.34
C ARG A 433 4.04 -9.52 -0.02
N MET A 434 3.96 -8.44 -0.78
CA MET A 434 4.62 -8.36 -2.08
C MET A 434 6.14 -8.15 -1.92
N PHE A 435 6.89 -8.87 -2.76
CA PHE A 435 8.34 -8.76 -2.93
C PHE A 435 8.69 -8.83 -4.41
N THR A 436 9.82 -8.23 -4.79
CA THR A 436 10.31 -8.29 -6.18
C THR A 436 10.61 -9.73 -6.64
N SER A 437 10.91 -10.64 -5.71
CA SER A 437 11.13 -12.06 -6.02
C SER A 437 9.87 -12.81 -6.44
N ARG A 438 8.67 -12.30 -6.15
CA ARG A 438 7.40 -12.90 -6.58
C ARG A 438 7.06 -12.61 -8.05
N ALA A 439 7.65 -11.55 -8.61
CA ALA A 439 7.43 -11.14 -10.00
C ALA A 439 8.56 -11.71 -10.89
N GLU A 440 8.24 -12.75 -11.64
CA GLU A 440 9.15 -13.39 -12.60
C GLU A 440 9.54 -12.44 -13.72
N TYR A 441 8.62 -11.57 -14.14
CA TYR A 441 8.83 -10.58 -15.21
C TYR A 441 9.24 -9.19 -14.67
N ARG A 442 9.84 -9.10 -13.47
CA ARG A 442 10.15 -7.80 -12.80
C ARG A 442 10.98 -6.82 -13.63
N ILE A 443 11.73 -7.29 -14.64
CA ILE A 443 12.45 -6.43 -15.57
C ILE A 443 11.52 -5.61 -16.47
N LEU A 444 10.31 -6.15 -16.73
CA LEU A 444 9.25 -5.48 -17.50
C LEU A 444 8.33 -4.64 -16.60
N LEU A 445 8.38 -4.86 -15.27
CA LEU A 445 7.45 -4.28 -14.29
C LEU A 445 8.13 -3.19 -13.47
N ARG A 446 8.96 -2.35 -14.11
CA ARG A 446 9.66 -1.29 -13.40
C ARG A 446 8.69 -0.22 -12.91
N GLN A 447 9.11 0.49 -11.86
CA GLN A 447 8.31 1.57 -11.28
C GLN A 447 8.21 2.81 -12.20
N ASP A 448 9.19 3.01 -13.08
CA ASP A 448 9.32 4.18 -13.93
C ASP A 448 8.51 4.10 -15.24
N ASP A 449 8.03 2.90 -15.61
CA ASP A 449 7.27 2.65 -16.84
C ASP A 449 5.83 2.17 -16.62
N ALA A 450 5.30 2.28 -15.40
CA ALA A 450 3.94 1.82 -15.10
C ALA A 450 2.88 2.56 -15.94
N ASP A 451 3.08 3.84 -16.21
CA ASP A 451 2.21 4.63 -17.09
C ASP A 451 2.21 4.08 -18.53
N ALA A 452 3.36 3.69 -19.05
CA ALA A 452 3.49 3.11 -20.39
C ALA A 452 2.72 1.78 -20.52
N ARG A 453 2.64 1.00 -19.44
CA ARG A 453 1.95 -0.30 -19.44
C ARG A 453 0.43 -0.18 -19.20
N LEU A 454 -0.01 0.79 -18.39
CA LEU A 454 -1.33 0.75 -17.78
C LEU A 454 -2.23 1.95 -18.13
N THR A 455 -1.70 3.15 -18.41
CA THR A 455 -2.54 4.35 -18.58
C THR A 455 -3.48 4.27 -19.77
N GLU A 456 -3.04 3.73 -20.91
CA GLU A 456 -3.89 3.56 -22.08
C GLU A 456 -5.02 2.54 -21.84
N ARG A 457 -4.72 1.45 -21.10
CA ARG A 457 -5.74 0.49 -20.67
C ARG A 457 -6.76 1.12 -19.71
N ALA A 458 -6.28 1.91 -18.77
CA ALA A 458 -7.12 2.63 -17.82
C ALA A 458 -8.08 3.63 -18.51
N TYR A 459 -7.58 4.34 -19.51
CA TYR A 459 -8.40 5.24 -20.33
C TYR A 459 -9.48 4.47 -21.10
N ASN A 460 -9.12 3.36 -21.74
CA ASN A 460 -10.04 2.56 -22.55
C ASN A 460 -11.19 1.95 -21.73
N ILE A 461 -10.98 1.63 -20.46
CA ILE A 461 -12.05 1.15 -19.58
C ILE A 461 -12.82 2.27 -18.87
N GLY A 462 -12.33 3.53 -18.98
CA GLY A 462 -13.02 4.74 -18.51
C GLY A 462 -12.69 5.19 -17.08
N ILE A 463 -11.61 4.66 -16.45
CA ILE A 463 -11.17 5.11 -15.13
C ILE A 463 -10.20 6.29 -15.20
N ALA A 464 -9.23 6.26 -16.14
CA ALA A 464 -8.36 7.41 -16.37
C ALA A 464 -9.09 8.47 -17.18
N LYS A 465 -9.01 9.73 -16.74
CA LYS A 465 -9.63 10.89 -17.40
C LYS A 465 -8.78 11.35 -18.59
N GLN A 466 -9.37 12.20 -19.44
CA GLN A 466 -8.76 12.69 -20.69
C GLN A 466 -7.43 13.41 -20.46
N ASP A 467 -7.33 14.24 -19.43
CA ASP A 467 -6.12 14.99 -19.07
C ASP A 467 -4.93 14.07 -18.77
N ARG A 468 -5.17 12.97 -18.06
CA ARG A 468 -4.17 11.93 -17.75
C ARG A 468 -3.72 11.18 -19.01
N TYR A 469 -4.66 10.85 -19.88
CA TYR A 469 -4.36 10.21 -21.17
C TYR A 469 -3.57 11.14 -22.09
N ASP A 470 -3.96 12.41 -22.20
CA ASP A 470 -3.26 13.40 -23.02
C ASP A 470 -1.81 13.62 -22.55
N TRP A 471 -1.61 13.67 -21.24
CA TRP A 471 -0.27 13.76 -20.65
C TRP A 471 0.59 12.53 -21.01
N TRP A 472 0.03 11.33 -20.92
CA TRP A 472 0.72 10.10 -21.32
C TRP A 472 1.04 10.11 -22.82
N MET A 473 0.11 10.54 -23.67
CA MET A 473 0.33 10.60 -25.11
C MET A 473 1.44 11.60 -25.49
N GLN A 474 1.52 12.74 -24.83
CA GLN A 474 2.61 13.70 -25.01
C GLN A 474 3.95 13.09 -24.58
N LYS A 475 4.02 12.46 -23.42
CA LYS A 475 5.23 11.75 -22.95
C LYS A 475 5.66 10.66 -23.93
N LYS A 476 4.72 9.86 -24.43
CA LYS A 476 4.95 8.79 -25.41
C LYS A 476 5.52 9.35 -26.72
N GLU A 477 4.97 10.46 -27.19
CA GLU A 477 5.46 11.14 -28.39
C GLU A 477 6.90 11.65 -28.21
N HIS A 478 7.20 12.29 -27.07
CA HIS A 478 8.56 12.76 -26.75
C HIS A 478 9.55 11.60 -26.69
N ILE A 479 9.20 10.51 -26.02
CA ILE A 479 10.04 9.31 -25.96
C ILE A 479 10.33 8.78 -27.36
N ASN A 480 9.31 8.62 -28.20
CA ASN A 480 9.45 8.11 -29.57
C ASN A 480 10.35 9.02 -30.39
N ARG A 481 10.16 10.35 -30.33
CA ARG A 481 10.99 11.33 -31.03
C ARG A 481 12.47 11.22 -30.65
N ILE A 482 12.78 11.09 -29.35
CA ILE A 482 14.15 10.95 -28.87
C ILE A 482 14.75 9.60 -29.33
N LEU A 483 13.99 8.52 -29.25
CA LEU A 483 14.42 7.20 -29.72
C LEU A 483 14.68 7.19 -31.22
N ASP A 484 13.79 7.79 -32.02
CA ASP A 484 13.96 7.91 -33.48
C ASP A 484 15.19 8.73 -33.82
N PHE A 485 15.45 9.83 -33.11
CA PHE A 485 16.67 10.60 -33.25
C PHE A 485 17.91 9.74 -32.96
N CYS A 486 17.93 9.01 -31.85
CA CYS A 486 19.04 8.15 -31.46
C CYS A 486 19.28 6.99 -32.44
N ASN A 487 18.19 6.42 -32.99
CA ASN A 487 18.25 5.34 -33.98
C ASN A 487 18.75 5.82 -35.36
N ASN A 488 18.46 7.07 -35.72
CA ASN A 488 18.78 7.61 -37.04
C ASN A 488 20.09 8.41 -37.06
N THR A 489 20.57 8.90 -35.92
CA THR A 489 21.77 9.73 -35.82
C THR A 489 23.00 8.89 -35.45
N SER A 490 24.09 9.06 -36.21
CA SER A 490 25.39 8.45 -35.93
C SER A 490 26.41 9.50 -35.53
N VAL A 491 27.29 9.16 -34.60
CA VAL A 491 28.40 10.01 -34.16
C VAL A 491 29.73 9.40 -34.55
N LYS A 492 30.72 10.25 -34.85
CA LYS A 492 32.05 9.85 -35.24
C LYS A 492 32.94 9.66 -34.02
N PRO A 493 34.02 8.82 -34.13
CA PRO A 493 34.98 8.60 -33.06
C PRO A 493 35.57 9.88 -32.45
N GLU A 494 35.86 10.89 -33.30
CA GLU A 494 36.46 12.15 -32.88
C GLU A 494 35.60 12.96 -31.90
N VAL A 495 34.28 12.75 -31.93
CA VAL A 495 33.34 13.45 -31.06
C VAL A 495 33.24 12.82 -29.69
N VAL A 496 33.27 11.49 -29.60
CA VAL A 496 32.88 10.78 -28.36
C VAL A 496 33.98 9.93 -27.72
N ASN A 497 35.07 9.59 -28.41
CA ASN A 497 36.03 8.65 -27.85
C ASN A 497 36.72 9.17 -26.59
N GLY A 498 37.12 10.45 -26.55
CA GLY A 498 37.69 11.03 -25.33
C GLY A 498 36.73 10.99 -24.12
N PHE A 499 35.44 11.15 -24.37
CA PHE A 499 34.41 11.01 -23.35
C PHE A 499 34.21 9.55 -22.94
N LEU A 500 34.16 8.61 -23.88
CA LEU A 500 34.00 7.19 -23.60
C LEU A 500 35.15 6.62 -22.79
N GLU A 501 36.39 7.02 -23.11
CA GLU A 501 37.60 6.66 -22.38
C GLU A 501 37.56 7.20 -20.93
N HIS A 502 37.12 8.46 -20.76
CA HIS A 502 36.94 9.07 -19.44
C HIS A 502 35.93 8.29 -18.57
N LEU A 503 34.88 7.76 -19.17
CA LEU A 503 33.88 6.90 -18.50
C LEU A 503 34.33 5.45 -18.30
N GLY A 504 35.55 5.08 -18.74
CA GLY A 504 36.09 3.73 -18.64
C GLY A 504 35.38 2.71 -19.54
N THR A 505 34.76 3.17 -20.65
CA THR A 505 34.17 2.29 -21.66
C THR A 505 34.97 2.31 -22.96
N SER A 506 34.82 1.25 -23.78
CA SER A 506 35.61 1.09 -25.00
C SER A 506 35.33 2.18 -26.03
N PRO A 507 36.38 2.77 -26.67
CA PRO A 507 36.19 3.70 -27.77
C PRO A 507 35.54 3.03 -28.98
N ILE A 508 34.87 3.82 -29.83
CA ILE A 508 34.31 3.35 -31.10
C ILE A 508 35.36 3.47 -32.24
N LYS A 509 35.28 2.54 -33.18
CA LYS A 509 36.23 2.48 -34.32
C LYS A 509 35.71 3.17 -35.59
N GLY A 510 34.41 3.42 -35.66
CA GLY A 510 33.72 4.03 -36.80
C GLY A 510 32.46 4.73 -36.35
N ALA A 511 31.76 5.37 -37.30
CA ALA A 511 30.47 6.02 -37.00
C ALA A 511 29.50 5.03 -36.37
N THR A 512 28.99 5.34 -35.18
CA THR A 512 28.13 4.47 -34.36
C THR A 512 26.83 5.21 -34.06
N LYS A 513 25.71 4.50 -34.05
CA LYS A 513 24.41 5.07 -33.69
C LYS A 513 24.38 5.49 -32.22
N ILE A 514 23.68 6.59 -31.92
CA ILE A 514 23.56 7.09 -30.54
C ILE A 514 22.89 6.04 -29.65
N VAL A 515 21.88 5.32 -30.17
CA VAL A 515 21.20 4.24 -29.43
C VAL A 515 22.15 3.14 -28.95
N ASP A 516 23.18 2.78 -29.74
CA ASP A 516 24.17 1.76 -29.36
C ASP A 516 25.12 2.26 -28.27
N LEU A 517 25.34 3.57 -28.19
CA LEU A 517 26.13 4.18 -27.12
C LEU A 517 25.36 4.25 -25.79
N ILE A 518 24.08 4.64 -25.83
CA ILE A 518 23.22 4.72 -24.65
C ILE A 518 22.95 3.34 -24.05
N ALA A 519 23.01 2.27 -24.83
CA ALA A 519 22.90 0.90 -24.33
C ALA A 519 24.07 0.46 -23.43
N ARG A 520 25.17 1.25 -23.35
CA ARG A 520 26.31 0.93 -22.49
C ARG A 520 26.05 1.32 -21.04
N PRO A 521 26.40 0.50 -20.05
CA PRO A 521 26.11 0.77 -18.63
C PRO A 521 26.67 2.08 -18.07
N GLN A 522 27.77 2.59 -18.63
CA GLN A 522 28.43 3.82 -18.19
C GLN A 522 27.86 5.09 -18.84
N VAL A 523 27.06 4.94 -19.90
CA VAL A 523 26.53 6.04 -20.70
C VAL A 523 25.05 6.26 -20.38
N ASN A 524 24.66 7.52 -20.21
CA ASN A 524 23.27 7.93 -20.05
C ASN A 524 22.99 9.19 -20.90
N PHE A 525 21.72 9.59 -20.98
CA PHE A 525 21.32 10.77 -21.75
C PHE A 525 21.98 12.05 -21.25
N GLU A 526 22.09 12.22 -19.93
CA GLU A 526 22.66 13.42 -19.31
C GLU A 526 24.13 13.58 -19.70
N ASN A 527 24.95 12.53 -19.48
CA ASN A 527 26.37 12.60 -19.77
C ASN A 527 26.70 12.60 -21.27
N LEU A 528 25.89 11.94 -22.11
CA LEU A 528 26.09 11.90 -23.55
C LEU A 528 25.66 13.19 -24.22
N SER A 529 24.60 13.84 -23.76
CA SER A 529 24.12 15.13 -24.28
C SER A 529 25.14 16.27 -24.03
N ALA A 530 25.98 16.14 -23.00
CA ALA A 530 27.06 17.10 -22.74
C ALA A 530 28.12 17.15 -23.86
N VAL A 531 28.29 16.06 -24.61
CA VAL A 531 29.28 15.95 -25.70
C VAL A 531 28.67 15.88 -27.10
N ILE A 532 27.34 15.71 -27.21
CA ILE A 532 26.58 15.70 -28.46
C ILE A 532 25.51 16.79 -28.41
N PRO A 533 25.80 18.03 -28.90
CA PRO A 533 24.86 19.15 -28.84
C PRO A 533 23.49 18.85 -29.51
N SER A 534 23.50 18.15 -30.64
CA SER A 534 22.26 17.77 -31.33
C SER A 534 21.38 16.79 -30.52
N LEU A 535 21.96 15.97 -29.66
CA LEU A 535 21.19 15.13 -28.74
C LEU A 535 20.57 15.98 -27.63
N LYS A 536 21.31 16.96 -27.11
CA LYS A 536 20.80 17.92 -26.14
C LYS A 536 19.60 18.69 -26.71
N GLU A 537 19.72 19.24 -27.92
CA GLU A 537 18.63 19.92 -28.63
C GLU A 537 17.41 19.02 -28.83
N ALA A 538 17.63 17.73 -29.18
CA ALA A 538 16.53 16.78 -29.37
C ALA A 538 15.82 16.41 -28.05
N ILE A 539 16.51 16.47 -26.91
CA ILE A 539 15.93 16.24 -25.58
C ILE A 539 15.15 17.48 -25.10
N GLU A 540 15.69 18.68 -25.34
CA GLU A 540 15.09 19.94 -24.89
C GLU A 540 13.90 20.40 -25.75
N ALA A 541 13.83 19.99 -27.00
CA ALA A 541 12.71 20.26 -27.91
C ALA A 541 11.47 19.40 -27.63
#